data_828cb825180552ab5fa5f93ad7b6591b
#
_entry.id   828cb825180552ab5fa5f93ad7b6591b
#
_cell.length_a   1.000
_cell.length_b   1.000
_cell.length_c   1.000
_cell.angle_alpha   90.00
_cell.angle_beta   90.00
_cell.angle_gamma   90.00
#
_symmetry.space_group_name_H-M   'P 1'
#
loop_
_entity.id
_entity.type
_entity.pdbx_description
1 polymer ?
#
loop_
_entity_poly.entity_id
_entity_poly.type
_entity_poly.pdbx_seq_one_letter_code
_entity_poly.pdbx_strand_id
1 'polypeptide(L)'
;MLTHCVRVAGALGMSFALTCSATEQAAIPPSLVTPDRVETSFGPLKFRDGVPDAETTAKLYEEHDFSLAYRAFMDNMRGVSIASLRKGMQSLGVKDNEVLIFSELMDSKSLFLTANADTVYVMGSIDLSKGPVVVEAPPELLGVVQDAWFRWVIDMGASGPDRGQGGKYLIVPPDYKGPLPQGGFFVAHARTNHVLWFGRSFLKDHSDPKPVAATIRQYTKVYPYEPGGVGTSLAEFLAGKAPLGRPAPVPPTVFHEGSDKVVNTVPPSDWTFFEMLNQIVQEEPATSLDPELMGPIAALGIVKGKPFAPDARMKGIMTRALAVGNATARTLFMSPRDPSWFYYPKSSWFNFLFETGYEFETPIPMITKEGVKPFPATGYRTMDARTNFFYGITGITPAMAMRLPGVGSQYLLATMDGEKQHFDGGKTYKVTLPKGIPEANFWSLTAYDNMTRSMLETPQRFPRAGSQSYPSPAAEAGADGSTTVYFAPEQPKGVARGNWIQTMPGKGWFVILRLYSPLEPFFTKQWRPSEIELVK
;
A
#
# COMPACT_ATOMS: atom_id res chain seq x y z
N MET A 1 -82.56 89.17 -1.83
CA MET A 1 -82.16 89.78 -3.12
C MET A 1 -80.83 89.21 -3.53
N LEU A 2 -80.79 88.77 -4.75
CA LEU A 2 -79.62 88.49 -5.52
C LEU A 2 -78.93 87.09 -5.30
N THR A 3 -79.24 86.26 -6.06
CA THR A 3 -78.89 85.83 -7.43
C THR A 3 -77.67 84.97 -7.46
N HIS A 4 -77.93 83.77 -7.88
CA HIS A 4 -77.00 82.66 -8.06
C HIS A 4 -76.10 82.79 -9.32
N CYS A 5 -74.92 82.25 -9.21
CA CYS A 5 -74.24 81.69 -10.36
C CYS A 5 -73.54 80.38 -10.01
N VAL A 6 -74.06 79.32 -10.59
CA VAL A 6 -73.51 77.99 -10.55
C VAL A 6 -72.38 77.91 -11.56
N ARG A 7 -71.17 77.45 -11.15
CA ARG A 7 -70.11 76.99 -12.10
C ARG A 7 -69.88 75.49 -11.87
N VAL A 8 -70.15 74.75 -12.92
CA VAL A 8 -69.82 73.32 -13.04
C VAL A 8 -68.33 73.23 -13.35
N ALA A 9 -67.59 72.60 -12.49
CA ALA A 9 -66.22 72.21 -12.76
C ALA A 9 -66.18 70.71 -13.12
N GLY A 10 -65.89 70.41 -14.39
CA GLY A 10 -65.67 69.07 -14.85
C GLY A 10 -64.32 68.57 -14.35
N ALA A 11 -64.27 67.49 -13.59
CA ALA A 11 -63.05 66.78 -13.23
C ALA A 11 -62.74 65.78 -14.32
N LEU A 12 -61.68 66.05 -15.08
CA LEU A 12 -60.98 65.02 -15.89
C LEU A 12 -60.20 64.11 -14.99
N GLY A 13 -60.75 62.91 -14.75
CA GLY A 13 -59.97 61.83 -14.12
C GLY A 13 -58.96 61.24 -15.08
N MET A 14 -57.68 61.57 -14.93
CA MET A 14 -56.54 60.84 -15.59
C MET A 14 -56.32 59.54 -14.84
N SER A 15 -56.85 58.41 -15.36
CA SER A 15 -56.50 57.09 -14.93
C SER A 15 -55.07 56.77 -15.42
N PHE A 16 -54.08 56.86 -14.54
CA PHE A 16 -52.75 56.21 -14.78
C PHE A 16 -52.96 54.71 -14.66
N ALA A 17 -53.02 54.01 -15.80
CA ALA A 17 -52.82 52.57 -15.85
C ALA A 17 -51.33 52.33 -15.59
N LEU A 18 -51.00 51.89 -14.39
CA LEU A 18 -49.72 51.25 -14.12
C LEU A 18 -49.66 49.96 -14.94
N THR A 19 -49.08 50.03 -16.14
CA THR A 19 -48.61 48.83 -16.86
C THR A 19 -47.44 48.26 -16.04
N CYS A 20 -47.71 47.29 -15.20
CA CYS A 20 -46.69 46.40 -14.65
C CYS A 20 -46.13 45.66 -15.86
N SER A 21 -44.98 46.14 -16.38
CA SER A 21 -44.18 45.35 -17.33
C SER A 21 -43.74 44.15 -16.55
N ALA A 22 -44.38 43.00 -16.76
CA ALA A 22 -43.80 41.73 -16.35
C ALA A 22 -42.48 41.62 -17.07
N THR A 23 -41.37 41.82 -16.36
CA THR A 23 -40.05 41.43 -16.87
C THR A 23 -40.17 39.98 -17.24
N GLU A 24 -39.99 39.67 -18.51
CA GLU A 24 -39.93 38.30 -19.02
C GLU A 24 -38.81 37.59 -18.23
N GLN A 25 -39.20 36.83 -17.22
CA GLN A 25 -38.24 36.09 -16.42
C GLN A 25 -37.64 35.03 -17.32
N ALA A 26 -36.34 35.10 -17.55
CA ALA A 26 -35.66 34.13 -18.38
C ALA A 26 -36.03 32.72 -17.91
N ALA A 27 -36.55 31.89 -18.81
CA ALA A 27 -36.90 30.52 -18.50
C ALA A 27 -35.67 29.77 -17.92
N ILE A 28 -35.83 29.17 -16.75
CA ILE A 28 -34.77 28.40 -16.12
C ILE A 28 -34.41 27.20 -17.04
N PRO A 29 -33.17 27.08 -17.49
CA PRO A 29 -32.76 25.94 -18.31
C PRO A 29 -33.05 24.61 -17.58
N PRO A 30 -33.60 23.58 -18.25
CA PRO A 30 -33.88 22.28 -17.62
C PRO A 30 -32.69 21.65 -16.92
N SER A 31 -31.45 21.93 -17.38
CA SER A 31 -30.20 21.46 -16.77
C SER A 31 -29.90 22.05 -15.39
N LEU A 32 -30.61 23.09 -14.95
CA LEU A 32 -30.46 23.74 -13.65
C LEU A 32 -31.60 23.35 -12.68
N VAL A 33 -32.63 22.66 -13.17
CA VAL A 33 -33.82 22.32 -12.38
C VAL A 33 -33.59 21.04 -11.61
N THR A 34 -33.78 21.08 -10.29
CA THR A 34 -33.88 19.86 -9.46
C THR A 34 -35.32 19.38 -9.54
N PRO A 35 -35.57 18.14 -10.00
CA PRO A 35 -36.93 17.58 -10.00
C PRO A 35 -37.52 17.50 -8.59
N ASP A 36 -38.84 17.68 -8.46
CA ASP A 36 -39.52 17.55 -7.17
C ASP A 36 -39.39 16.16 -6.53
N ARG A 37 -39.07 15.14 -7.34
CA ARG A 37 -38.81 13.77 -6.89
C ARG A 37 -37.64 13.14 -7.64
N VAL A 38 -36.67 12.59 -6.88
CA VAL A 38 -35.52 11.84 -7.42
C VAL A 38 -35.50 10.44 -6.79
N GLU A 39 -35.50 9.41 -7.61
CA GLU A 39 -35.37 8.02 -7.13
C GLU A 39 -33.90 7.65 -6.94
N THR A 40 -33.56 7.07 -5.80
CA THR A 40 -32.19 6.61 -5.49
C THR A 40 -32.21 5.20 -4.91
N SER A 41 -31.03 4.56 -4.84
CA SER A 41 -30.86 3.24 -4.20
C SER A 41 -31.18 3.23 -2.70
N PHE A 42 -31.16 4.41 -2.04
CA PHE A 42 -31.50 4.59 -0.62
C PHE A 42 -32.88 5.24 -0.41
N GLY A 43 -33.72 5.22 -1.45
CA GLY A 43 -35.10 5.66 -1.43
C GLY A 43 -35.38 6.99 -2.15
N PRO A 44 -36.63 7.41 -2.22
CA PRO A 44 -37.01 8.64 -2.90
C PRO A 44 -36.56 9.87 -2.13
N LEU A 45 -36.10 10.89 -2.87
CA LEU A 45 -35.80 12.23 -2.39
C LEU A 45 -36.89 13.17 -2.89
N LYS A 46 -37.35 14.08 -2.03
CA LYS A 46 -38.43 15.03 -2.33
C LYS A 46 -37.95 16.46 -2.17
N PHE A 47 -38.26 17.26 -3.17
CA PHE A 47 -37.90 18.68 -3.22
C PHE A 47 -39.15 19.50 -3.53
N ARG A 48 -39.11 20.77 -3.17
CA ARG A 48 -40.09 21.77 -3.58
C ARG A 48 -39.32 23.01 -4.01
N ASP A 49 -39.38 23.34 -5.29
CA ASP A 49 -38.64 24.47 -5.86
C ASP A 49 -37.14 24.41 -5.51
N GLY A 50 -36.54 23.22 -5.67
CA GLY A 50 -35.12 22.96 -5.37
C GLY A 50 -34.77 22.81 -3.88
N VAL A 51 -35.73 22.99 -2.94
CA VAL A 51 -35.51 22.87 -1.49
C VAL A 51 -35.92 21.46 -1.02
N PRO A 52 -34.98 20.67 -0.40
CA PRO A 52 -35.31 19.35 0.12
C PRO A 52 -36.25 19.44 1.34
N ASP A 53 -37.13 18.46 1.50
CA ASP A 53 -37.86 18.30 2.76
C ASP A 53 -36.92 17.77 3.88
N ALA A 54 -37.41 17.76 5.13
CA ALA A 54 -36.63 17.38 6.30
C ALA A 54 -36.14 15.92 6.23
N GLU A 55 -36.96 15.01 5.70
CA GLU A 55 -36.59 13.60 5.53
C GLU A 55 -35.47 13.43 4.49
N THR A 56 -35.63 14.11 3.35
CA THR A 56 -34.59 14.13 2.28
C THR A 56 -33.29 14.73 2.77
N THR A 57 -33.35 15.84 3.53
CA THR A 57 -32.18 16.48 4.13
C THR A 57 -31.43 15.51 5.04
N ALA A 58 -32.14 14.80 5.93
CA ALA A 58 -31.52 13.83 6.83
C ALA A 58 -30.88 12.67 6.07
N LYS A 59 -31.54 12.10 5.06
CA LYS A 59 -31.01 11.05 4.19
C LYS A 59 -29.74 11.49 3.46
N LEU A 60 -29.75 12.68 2.88
CA LEU A 60 -28.61 13.20 2.11
C LEU A 60 -27.40 13.48 3.00
N TYR A 61 -27.59 14.01 4.21
CA TYR A 61 -26.49 14.16 5.16
C TYR A 61 -25.92 12.81 5.61
N GLU A 62 -26.77 11.82 5.83
CA GLU A 62 -26.29 10.47 6.18
C GLU A 62 -25.44 9.84 5.07
N GLU A 63 -25.89 9.91 3.81
CA GLU A 63 -25.15 9.37 2.67
C GLU A 63 -23.90 10.20 2.34
N HIS A 64 -23.94 11.51 2.57
CA HIS A 64 -22.75 12.37 2.45
C HIS A 64 -21.69 11.97 3.49
N ASP A 65 -22.04 11.87 4.77
CA ASP A 65 -21.15 11.45 5.84
C ASP A 65 -20.62 10.03 5.60
N PHE A 66 -21.47 9.11 5.09
CA PHE A 66 -21.06 7.77 4.69
C PHE A 66 -20.01 7.81 3.57
N SER A 67 -20.21 8.64 2.56
CA SER A 67 -19.26 8.77 1.45
C SER A 67 -17.89 9.28 1.90
N LEU A 68 -17.86 10.22 2.85
CA LEU A 68 -16.64 10.73 3.47
C LEU A 68 -15.94 9.66 4.31
N ALA A 69 -16.69 8.89 5.10
CA ALA A 69 -16.16 7.78 5.91
C ALA A 69 -15.61 6.65 5.03
N TYR A 70 -16.30 6.31 3.94
CA TYR A 70 -15.84 5.33 2.95
C TYR A 70 -14.53 5.80 2.30
N ARG A 71 -14.45 7.06 1.86
CA ARG A 71 -13.23 7.64 1.30
C ARG A 71 -12.09 7.64 2.32
N ALA A 72 -12.36 8.04 3.57
CA ALA A 72 -11.36 8.03 4.62
C ALA A 72 -10.78 6.63 4.84
N PHE A 73 -11.60 5.57 4.79
CA PHE A 73 -11.12 4.19 4.83
C PHE A 73 -10.29 3.84 3.59
N MET A 74 -10.84 4.01 2.37
CA MET A 74 -10.22 3.59 1.12
C MET A 74 -8.90 4.33 0.84
N ASP A 75 -8.83 5.62 1.15
CA ASP A 75 -7.67 6.46 0.87
C ASP A 75 -6.55 6.27 1.91
N ASN A 76 -6.88 5.81 3.12
CA ASN A 76 -5.92 5.74 4.23
C ASN A 76 -5.54 4.32 4.66
N MET A 77 -5.97 3.27 3.93
CA MET A 77 -5.43 1.91 4.15
C MET A 77 -3.90 1.89 4.17
N ARG A 78 -3.26 2.71 3.33
CA ARG A 78 -1.80 2.86 3.25
C ARG A 78 -1.18 3.33 4.58
N GLY A 79 -1.72 4.37 5.22
CA GLY A 79 -1.21 4.87 6.50
C GLY A 79 -1.46 3.87 7.63
N VAL A 80 -2.67 3.28 7.68
CA VAL A 80 -2.99 2.26 8.68
C VAL A 80 -2.15 1.00 8.48
N SER A 81 -1.73 0.67 7.24
CA SER A 81 -0.80 -0.43 7.00
C SER A 81 0.57 -0.20 7.64
N ILE A 82 1.15 1.00 7.50
CA ILE A 82 2.40 1.39 8.18
C ILE A 82 2.25 1.34 9.70
N ALA A 83 1.16 1.91 10.23
CA ALA A 83 0.89 1.88 11.67
C ALA A 83 0.72 0.45 12.20
N SER A 84 0.11 -0.44 11.41
CA SER A 84 -0.04 -1.86 11.76
C SER A 84 1.29 -2.60 11.80
N LEU A 85 2.20 -2.30 10.87
CA LEU A 85 3.58 -2.82 10.89
C LEU A 85 4.30 -2.38 12.18
N ARG A 86 4.25 -1.09 12.51
CA ARG A 86 4.84 -0.55 13.74
C ARG A 86 4.24 -1.20 14.99
N LYS A 87 2.90 -1.31 15.05
CA LYS A 87 2.19 -1.97 16.17
C LYS A 87 2.56 -3.45 16.30
N GLY A 88 2.67 -4.16 15.18
CA GLY A 88 3.12 -5.55 15.16
C GLY A 88 4.54 -5.70 15.71
N MET A 89 5.49 -4.86 15.30
CA MET A 89 6.84 -4.83 15.86
C MET A 89 6.82 -4.54 17.37
N GLN A 90 6.04 -3.56 17.81
CA GLN A 90 5.89 -3.22 19.24
C GLN A 90 5.34 -4.40 20.05
N SER A 91 4.46 -5.23 19.50
CA SER A 91 3.94 -6.43 20.17
C SER A 91 5.02 -7.49 20.45
N LEU A 92 6.13 -7.45 19.70
CA LEU A 92 7.33 -8.26 19.94
C LEU A 92 8.38 -7.57 20.83
N GLY A 93 8.05 -6.41 21.41
CA GLY A 93 8.94 -5.61 22.24
C GLY A 93 9.89 -4.68 21.50
N VAL A 94 9.79 -4.59 20.17
CA VAL A 94 10.63 -3.70 19.34
C VAL A 94 10.18 -2.25 19.53
N LYS A 95 11.06 -1.39 19.95
CA LYS A 95 10.81 0.05 20.06
C LYS A 95 11.19 0.78 18.78
N ASP A 96 10.74 2.03 18.65
CA ASP A 96 11.22 2.88 17.57
C ASP A 96 12.75 3.00 17.64
N ASN A 97 13.40 3.03 16.49
CA ASN A 97 14.85 3.00 16.31
C ASN A 97 15.55 1.68 16.70
N GLU A 98 14.79 0.62 16.99
CA GLU A 98 15.30 -0.74 17.13
C GLU A 98 14.98 -1.56 15.87
N VAL A 99 15.54 -2.75 15.75
CA VAL A 99 15.52 -3.57 14.54
C VAL A 99 14.87 -4.92 14.80
N LEU A 100 13.91 -5.29 13.96
CA LEU A 100 13.33 -6.63 13.88
C LEU A 100 13.98 -7.38 12.70
N ILE A 101 14.46 -8.60 12.94
CA ILE A 101 15.01 -9.48 11.91
C ILE A 101 14.29 -10.83 11.92
N PHE A 102 14.03 -11.39 10.75
CA PHE A 102 13.52 -12.75 10.56
C PHE A 102 14.66 -13.65 10.07
N SER A 103 15.52 -14.05 11.00
CA SER A 103 16.81 -14.71 10.71
C SER A 103 16.66 -16.13 10.14
N GLU A 104 15.51 -16.80 10.38
CA GLU A 104 15.16 -18.12 9.84
C GLU A 104 14.03 -18.04 8.80
N LEU A 105 13.86 -16.87 8.15
CA LEU A 105 12.76 -16.49 7.28
C LEU A 105 11.44 -16.23 8.01
N MET A 106 10.54 -15.57 7.29
CA MET A 106 9.17 -15.35 7.73
C MET A 106 8.32 -16.58 7.38
N ASP A 107 7.45 -16.99 8.26
CA ASP A 107 6.58 -18.16 8.11
C ASP A 107 5.09 -17.80 8.31
N SER A 108 4.21 -18.80 8.31
CA SER A 108 2.76 -18.61 8.42
C SER A 108 2.30 -18.04 9.77
N LYS A 109 3.11 -18.06 10.82
CA LYS A 109 2.80 -17.42 12.11
C LYS A 109 2.83 -15.90 12.05
N SER A 110 3.57 -15.36 11.07
CA SER A 110 3.62 -13.93 10.83
C SER A 110 2.45 -13.51 9.94
N LEU A 111 1.45 -12.85 10.52
CA LEU A 111 0.41 -12.18 9.73
C LEU A 111 1.01 -10.92 9.12
N PHE A 112 1.55 -11.08 7.92
CA PHE A 112 2.21 -10.04 7.13
C PHE A 112 1.71 -10.12 5.69
N LEU A 113 1.25 -8.98 5.15
CA LEU A 113 0.63 -8.95 3.81
C LEU A 113 1.59 -9.47 2.74
N THR A 114 1.27 -10.62 2.18
CA THR A 114 1.96 -11.27 1.06
C THR A 114 3.49 -11.38 1.21
N ALA A 115 3.98 -11.63 2.42
CA ALA A 115 5.39 -11.92 2.68
C ALA A 115 5.88 -13.10 1.85
N ASN A 116 7.19 -13.20 1.63
CA ASN A 116 7.82 -14.39 1.08
C ASN A 116 8.57 -15.18 2.16
N ALA A 117 8.79 -16.46 1.90
CA ALA A 117 9.63 -17.35 2.70
C ALA A 117 10.92 -17.71 1.95
N ASP A 118 11.50 -16.75 1.23
CA ASP A 118 12.65 -16.96 0.34
C ASP A 118 13.86 -16.12 0.74
N THR A 119 13.67 -15.07 1.54
CA THR A 119 14.67 -14.05 1.85
C THR A 119 14.65 -13.70 3.34
N VAL A 120 15.80 -13.32 3.88
CA VAL A 120 15.87 -12.80 5.27
C VAL A 120 15.35 -11.37 5.28
N TYR A 121 14.27 -11.14 6.04
CA TYR A 121 13.70 -9.80 6.24
C TYR A 121 14.32 -9.10 7.44
N VAL A 122 14.50 -7.79 7.29
CA VAL A 122 14.92 -6.88 8.36
C VAL A 122 14.12 -5.59 8.26
N MET A 123 13.68 -5.04 9.38
CA MET A 123 12.86 -3.82 9.39
C MET A 123 12.95 -3.07 10.73
N GLY A 124 12.58 -1.80 10.69
CA GLY A 124 12.46 -0.97 11.89
C GLY A 124 11.59 0.25 11.65
N SER A 125 10.90 0.68 12.69
CA SER A 125 10.23 1.98 12.75
C SER A 125 11.22 3.01 13.24
N ILE A 126 11.31 4.16 12.57
CA ILE A 126 12.20 5.26 12.93
C ILE A 126 11.35 6.44 13.41
N ASP A 127 11.64 6.92 14.61
CA ASP A 127 11.10 8.16 15.16
C ASP A 127 12.08 9.30 14.89
N LEU A 128 11.67 10.22 14.04
CA LEU A 128 12.40 11.44 13.65
C LEU A 128 12.00 12.67 14.48
N SER A 129 11.08 12.55 15.43
CA SER A 129 10.55 13.70 16.20
C SER A 129 11.62 14.44 17.00
N LYS A 130 12.73 13.75 17.31
CA LYS A 130 13.87 14.32 18.05
C LYS A 130 15.03 14.80 17.15
N GLY A 131 14.92 14.59 15.84
CA GLY A 131 15.95 14.96 14.88
C GLY A 131 16.24 13.85 13.85
N PRO A 132 17.21 14.09 12.95
CA PRO A 132 17.58 13.12 11.95
C PRO A 132 18.15 11.83 12.54
N VAL A 133 17.90 10.71 11.86
CA VAL A 133 18.40 9.39 12.26
C VAL A 133 19.20 8.78 11.09
N VAL A 134 20.30 8.14 11.43
CA VAL A 134 21.11 7.37 10.48
C VAL A 134 20.69 5.91 10.52
N VAL A 135 20.48 5.34 9.33
CA VAL A 135 20.35 3.89 9.11
C VAL A 135 21.53 3.46 8.27
N GLU A 136 22.42 2.63 8.82
CA GLU A 136 23.46 1.99 8.02
C GLU A 136 22.90 0.70 7.42
N ALA A 137 22.84 0.65 6.10
CA ALA A 137 22.36 -0.51 5.34
C ALA A 137 23.49 -1.54 5.21
N PRO A 138 23.21 -2.84 5.38
CA PRO A 138 24.17 -3.89 5.11
C PRO A 138 24.40 -4.04 3.59
N PRO A 139 25.51 -4.64 3.17
CA PRO A 139 25.69 -5.01 1.77
C PRO A 139 24.65 -6.05 1.33
N GLU A 140 24.38 -6.10 0.02
CA GLU A 140 23.45 -7.03 -0.62
C GLU A 140 22.00 -6.92 -0.11
N LEU A 141 21.63 -5.77 0.47
CA LEU A 141 20.24 -5.46 0.84
C LEU A 141 19.43 -5.08 -0.41
N LEU A 142 18.16 -5.44 -0.41
CA LEU A 142 17.12 -4.84 -1.24
C LEU A 142 16.10 -4.22 -0.29
N GLY A 143 16.13 -2.91 -0.14
CA GLY A 143 15.35 -2.23 0.91
C GLY A 143 14.80 -0.88 0.49
N VAL A 144 13.96 -0.32 1.36
CA VAL A 144 13.28 0.96 1.14
C VAL A 144 12.99 1.66 2.47
N VAL A 145 12.93 2.98 2.45
CA VAL A 145 12.34 3.82 3.50
C VAL A 145 11.03 4.39 2.98
N GLN A 146 9.98 4.27 3.79
CA GLN A 146 8.64 4.78 3.48
C GLN A 146 8.12 5.62 4.63
N ASP A 147 7.37 6.68 4.30
CA ASP A 147 6.79 7.57 5.30
C ASP A 147 5.51 6.98 5.94
N ALA A 148 4.95 7.66 6.96
CA ALA A 148 3.78 7.19 7.68
C ALA A 148 2.51 7.02 6.79
N TRP A 149 2.52 7.56 5.58
CA TRP A 149 1.44 7.39 4.59
C TRP A 149 1.80 6.41 3.48
N PHE A 150 2.81 5.54 3.71
CA PHE A 150 3.28 4.53 2.77
C PHE A 150 3.82 5.13 1.46
N ARG A 151 4.33 6.36 1.49
CA ARG A 151 4.96 6.99 0.33
C ARG A 151 6.46 6.69 0.34
N TRP A 152 7.00 6.44 -0.83
CA TRP A 152 8.42 6.23 -1.02
C TRP A 152 9.25 7.46 -0.58
N VAL A 153 10.32 7.21 0.17
CA VAL A 153 11.31 8.22 0.60
C VAL A 153 12.62 7.99 -0.11
N ILE A 154 13.19 6.79 0.01
CA ILE A 154 14.44 6.41 -0.67
C ILE A 154 14.55 4.88 -0.72
N ASP A 155 15.13 4.34 -1.80
CA ASP A 155 15.56 2.94 -1.85
C ASP A 155 16.91 2.77 -1.15
N MET A 156 17.14 1.58 -0.58
CA MET A 156 18.37 1.16 0.08
C MET A 156 18.88 -0.14 -0.55
N GLY A 157 20.19 -0.30 -0.62
CA GLY A 157 20.80 -1.52 -1.15
C GLY A 157 20.77 -1.58 -2.68
N ALA A 158 20.49 -2.74 -3.26
CA ALA A 158 20.66 -3.02 -4.70
C ALA A 158 19.90 -2.04 -5.62
N SER A 159 18.73 -1.55 -5.22
CA SER A 159 17.96 -0.52 -5.94
C SER A 159 18.25 0.90 -5.47
N GLY A 160 19.03 1.05 -4.39
CA GLY A 160 19.38 2.33 -3.79
C GLY A 160 20.66 2.94 -4.35
N PRO A 161 21.01 4.14 -3.90
CA PRO A 161 22.20 4.85 -4.33
C PRO A 161 23.50 4.17 -3.94
N ASP A 162 23.52 3.30 -2.93
CA ASP A 162 24.67 2.47 -2.52
C ASP A 162 24.89 1.26 -3.44
N ARG A 163 23.96 0.96 -4.35
CA ARG A 163 24.06 -0.13 -5.33
C ARG A 163 24.36 -1.49 -4.72
N GLY A 164 23.83 -1.75 -3.53
CA GLY A 164 24.03 -3.01 -2.81
C GLY A 164 25.38 -3.17 -2.10
N GLN A 165 26.18 -2.12 -2.04
CA GLN A 165 27.47 -2.15 -1.32
C GLN A 165 27.33 -1.85 0.17
N GLY A 166 26.13 -1.43 0.59
CA GLY A 166 25.89 -0.90 1.92
C GLY A 166 26.27 0.58 2.01
N GLY A 167 25.67 1.29 2.97
CA GLY A 167 25.92 2.72 3.11
C GLY A 167 25.15 3.34 4.26
N LYS A 168 25.46 4.61 4.52
CA LYS A 168 24.84 5.40 5.58
C LYS A 168 23.71 6.26 5.01
N TYR A 169 22.49 6.01 5.43
CA TYR A 169 21.31 6.75 5.04
C TYR A 169 20.92 7.71 6.16
N LEU A 170 20.95 8.99 5.89
CA LEU A 170 20.51 10.03 6.82
C LEU A 170 19.07 10.41 6.50
N ILE A 171 18.16 9.99 7.37
CA ILE A 171 16.73 10.31 7.23
C ILE A 171 16.45 11.58 8.03
N VAL A 172 16.00 12.61 7.33
CA VAL A 172 15.80 13.95 7.87
C VAL A 172 14.31 14.18 8.10
N PRO A 173 13.89 14.62 9.31
CA PRO A 173 12.49 14.92 9.59
C PRO A 173 11.95 16.12 8.80
N PRO A 174 10.61 16.28 8.74
CA PRO A 174 9.99 17.50 8.22
C PRO A 174 10.54 18.74 8.93
N ASP A 175 10.69 19.85 8.19
CA ASP A 175 11.07 21.15 8.73
C ASP A 175 12.41 21.23 9.48
N TYR A 176 13.28 20.24 9.37
CA TYR A 176 14.62 20.29 9.97
C TYR A 176 15.45 21.44 9.40
N LYS A 177 16.01 22.27 10.29
CA LYS A 177 16.81 23.45 9.94
C LYS A 177 18.27 23.33 10.40
N GLY A 178 18.63 22.22 11.02
CA GLY A 178 20.00 21.97 11.47
C GLY A 178 20.96 21.70 10.30
N PRO A 179 22.27 21.66 10.57
CA PRO A 179 23.26 21.39 9.54
C PRO A 179 23.17 19.97 9.01
N LEU A 180 23.35 19.81 7.70
CA LEU A 180 23.42 18.53 7.01
C LEU A 180 24.85 18.24 6.55
N PRO A 181 25.26 16.94 6.49
CA PRO A 181 26.59 16.57 6.06
C PRO A 181 26.79 16.83 4.56
N GLN A 182 27.98 17.19 4.16
CA GLN A 182 28.32 17.43 2.74
C GLN A 182 28.77 16.16 2.01
N GLY A 183 28.89 15.02 2.71
CA GLY A 183 29.32 13.77 2.11
C GLY A 183 29.28 12.62 3.11
N GLY A 184 29.46 11.40 2.61
CA GLY A 184 29.49 10.17 3.42
C GLY A 184 28.10 9.65 3.83
N PHE A 185 27.02 10.33 3.42
CA PHE A 185 25.65 9.93 3.67
C PHE A 185 24.80 10.09 2.42
N PHE A 186 23.85 9.18 2.27
CA PHE A 186 22.72 9.35 1.36
C PHE A 186 21.60 10.05 2.14
N VAL A 187 21.41 11.33 1.87
CA VAL A 187 20.45 12.18 2.60
C VAL A 187 19.08 12.08 1.98
N ALA A 188 18.06 11.75 2.79
CA ALA A 188 16.67 11.65 2.37
C ALA A 188 15.76 12.44 3.33
N HIS A 189 14.87 13.26 2.76
CA HIS A 189 13.92 14.07 3.53
C HIS A 189 12.58 13.36 3.63
N ALA A 190 12.18 13.02 4.86
CA ALA A 190 10.84 12.51 5.14
C ALA A 190 9.82 13.66 5.20
N ARG A 191 8.56 13.33 4.92
CA ARG A 191 7.42 14.24 5.06
C ARG A 191 6.62 14.00 6.33
N THR A 192 7.06 13.02 7.14
CA THR A 192 6.42 12.58 8.38
C THR A 192 7.46 12.40 9.48
N ASN A 193 7.01 12.44 10.74
CA ASN A 193 7.86 12.23 11.91
C ASN A 193 8.24 10.77 12.11
N HIS A 194 7.39 9.84 11.64
CA HIS A 194 7.70 8.42 11.66
C HIS A 194 7.89 7.91 10.25
N VAL A 195 8.88 7.05 10.07
CA VAL A 195 9.11 6.32 8.84
C VAL A 195 9.35 4.84 9.14
N LEU A 196 8.99 3.98 8.21
CA LEU A 196 9.34 2.58 8.23
C LEU A 196 10.49 2.35 7.25
N TRP A 197 11.56 1.72 7.69
CA TRP A 197 12.50 1.11 6.77
C TRP A 197 12.37 -0.41 6.85
N PHE A 198 12.47 -1.05 5.72
CA PHE A 198 12.55 -2.50 5.68
C PHE A 198 13.33 -2.93 4.45
N GLY A 199 13.90 -4.11 4.56
CA GLY A 199 14.65 -4.71 3.49
C GLY A 199 14.69 -6.22 3.61
N ARG A 200 15.28 -6.82 2.59
CA ARG A 200 15.47 -8.26 2.51
C ARG A 200 16.79 -8.56 1.78
N SER A 201 17.41 -9.66 2.15
CA SER A 201 18.62 -10.15 1.47
C SER A 201 18.42 -11.59 1.01
N PHE A 202 18.96 -11.91 -0.15
CA PHE A 202 18.90 -13.26 -0.73
C PHE A 202 19.79 -14.22 0.03
N LEU A 203 19.39 -15.49 0.10
CA LEU A 203 20.23 -16.54 0.68
C LEU A 203 21.45 -16.77 -0.20
N LYS A 204 22.62 -16.81 0.41
CA LYS A 204 23.83 -17.30 -0.26
C LYS A 204 23.65 -18.80 -0.50
N ASP A 205 24.03 -19.27 -1.66
CA ASP A 205 23.92 -20.68 -2.05
C ASP A 205 22.51 -21.27 -1.95
N HIS A 206 21.46 -20.42 -1.82
CA HIS A 206 20.03 -20.81 -1.80
C HIS A 206 19.66 -21.84 -0.73
N SER A 207 20.44 -21.99 0.34
CA SER A 207 20.27 -23.09 1.29
C SER A 207 20.29 -22.70 2.78
N ASP A 208 20.97 -21.63 3.19
CA ASP A 208 21.12 -21.27 4.60
C ASP A 208 20.90 -19.77 4.84
N PRO A 209 19.96 -19.36 5.68
CA PRO A 209 19.74 -17.95 6.03
C PRO A 209 20.79 -17.39 7.02
N LYS A 210 21.49 -18.23 7.78
CA LYS A 210 22.37 -17.79 8.89
C LYS A 210 23.48 -16.85 8.46
N PRO A 211 24.23 -17.09 7.36
CA PRO A 211 25.30 -16.18 6.92
C PRO A 211 24.75 -14.78 6.58
N VAL A 212 23.58 -14.73 5.95
CA VAL A 212 22.91 -13.49 5.59
C VAL A 212 22.42 -12.75 6.84
N ALA A 213 21.80 -13.45 7.78
CA ALA A 213 21.36 -12.88 9.05
C ALA A 213 22.54 -12.33 9.86
N ALA A 214 23.68 -13.02 9.86
CA ALA A 214 24.92 -12.54 10.49
C ALA A 214 25.43 -11.25 9.83
N THR A 215 25.46 -11.18 8.50
CA THR A 215 25.84 -9.98 7.74
C THR A 215 24.92 -8.81 8.09
N ILE A 216 23.59 -9.03 8.12
CA ILE A 216 22.63 -8.00 8.49
C ILE A 216 22.91 -7.49 9.90
N ARG A 217 23.09 -8.36 10.88
CA ARG A 217 23.39 -7.97 12.27
C ARG A 217 24.71 -7.22 12.43
N GLN A 218 25.71 -7.58 11.64
CA GLN A 218 27.05 -6.96 11.69
C GLN A 218 27.03 -5.52 11.15
N TYR A 219 26.35 -5.30 10.03
CA TYR A 219 26.46 -4.04 9.29
C TYR A 219 25.28 -3.09 9.50
N THR A 220 24.11 -3.56 9.91
CA THR A 220 22.98 -2.69 10.17
C THR A 220 23.18 -1.93 11.48
N LYS A 221 23.06 -0.59 11.39
CA LYS A 221 23.08 0.28 12.57
C LYS A 221 22.00 1.33 12.46
N VAL A 222 21.40 1.68 13.59
CA VAL A 222 20.39 2.73 13.70
C VAL A 222 20.76 3.64 14.87
N TYR A 223 20.97 4.92 14.61
CA TYR A 223 21.37 5.87 15.65
C TYR A 223 21.01 7.32 15.29
N PRO A 224 20.82 8.20 16.29
CA PRO A 224 20.62 9.62 16.05
C PRO A 224 21.81 10.26 15.32
N TYR A 225 21.53 11.17 14.39
CA TYR A 225 22.56 11.96 13.73
C TYR A 225 22.95 13.15 14.61
N GLU A 226 24.26 13.30 14.84
CA GLU A 226 24.84 14.46 15.50
C GLU A 226 25.87 15.12 14.57
N PRO A 227 25.71 16.40 14.21
CA PRO A 227 26.68 17.09 13.37
C PRO A 227 28.07 17.08 14.03
N GLY A 228 29.08 16.60 13.31
CA GLY A 228 30.45 16.47 13.82
C GLY A 228 30.65 15.37 14.87
N GLY A 229 29.62 14.58 15.18
CA GLY A 229 29.62 13.49 16.15
C GLY A 229 29.62 12.10 15.51
N VAL A 230 28.85 11.19 16.11
CA VAL A 230 28.70 9.81 15.64
C VAL A 230 28.22 9.78 14.19
N GLY A 231 28.91 9.02 13.36
CA GLY A 231 28.54 8.88 11.95
C GLY A 231 29.07 9.97 11.02
N THR A 232 29.80 10.97 11.52
CA THR A 232 30.46 12.00 10.69
C THR A 232 31.35 11.36 9.63
N SER A 233 31.26 11.85 8.41
CA SER A 233 32.06 11.34 7.30
C SER A 233 33.50 11.81 7.36
N LEU A 234 34.44 11.02 6.79
CA LEU A 234 35.81 11.46 6.61
C LEU A 234 35.90 12.75 5.78
N ALA A 235 35.00 12.94 4.81
CA ALA A 235 34.94 14.14 3.99
C ALA A 235 34.62 15.40 4.82
N GLU A 236 33.72 15.32 5.79
CA GLU A 236 33.42 16.43 6.70
C GLU A 236 34.61 16.75 7.62
N PHE A 237 35.29 15.73 8.11
CA PHE A 237 36.51 15.88 8.89
C PHE A 237 37.62 16.58 8.07
N LEU A 238 37.87 16.11 6.86
CA LEU A 238 38.88 16.71 5.96
C LEU A 238 38.50 18.11 5.50
N ALA A 239 37.23 18.44 5.42
CA ALA A 239 36.72 19.75 5.10
C ALA A 239 36.74 20.73 6.30
N GLY A 240 37.24 20.30 7.47
CA GLY A 240 37.28 21.12 8.69
C GLY A 240 35.92 21.46 9.29
N LYS A 241 34.89 20.75 8.90
CA LYS A 241 33.49 20.94 9.34
C LYS A 241 33.13 20.09 10.55
N ALA A 242 33.93 19.05 10.82
CA ALA A 242 33.81 18.23 12.02
C ALA A 242 34.92 18.64 13.02
N PRO A 243 34.61 18.70 14.33
CA PRO A 243 35.64 18.96 15.34
C PRO A 243 36.71 17.86 15.35
N LEU A 244 37.96 18.26 15.64
CA LEU A 244 39.10 17.35 15.87
C LEU A 244 38.92 16.60 17.21
N GLY A 245 37.80 15.86 17.36
CA GLY A 245 37.53 15.03 18.51
C GLY A 245 37.53 13.53 18.11
N ARG A 246 37.70 12.64 19.09
CA ARG A 246 37.38 11.23 18.85
C ARG A 246 35.90 11.14 18.53
N PRO A 247 35.49 10.62 17.37
CA PRO A 247 34.07 10.39 17.13
C PRO A 247 33.52 9.55 18.27
N ALA A 248 32.38 9.94 18.83
CA ALA A 248 31.70 9.08 19.80
C ALA A 248 31.41 7.73 19.15
N PRO A 249 31.58 6.61 19.87
CA PRO A 249 31.29 5.29 19.30
C PRO A 249 29.80 5.23 18.94
N VAL A 250 29.50 4.61 17.79
CA VAL A 250 28.12 4.34 17.37
C VAL A 250 27.45 3.50 18.44
N PRO A 251 26.28 3.92 18.97
CA PRO A 251 25.56 3.14 19.96
C PRO A 251 25.24 1.72 19.42
N PRO A 252 25.26 0.69 20.28
CA PRO A 252 24.85 -0.65 19.87
C PRO A 252 23.42 -0.66 19.33
N THR A 253 23.20 -1.25 18.18
CA THR A 253 21.85 -1.45 17.64
C THR A 253 21.18 -2.63 18.33
N VAL A 254 19.97 -2.43 18.80
CA VAL A 254 19.18 -3.48 19.45
C VAL A 254 18.43 -4.27 18.36
N PHE A 255 18.63 -5.58 18.35
CA PHE A 255 17.95 -6.50 17.44
C PHE A 255 16.97 -7.39 18.19
N HIS A 256 15.79 -7.57 17.62
CA HIS A 256 14.79 -8.52 18.04
C HIS A 256 14.59 -9.60 16.99
N GLU A 257 14.29 -10.83 17.43
CA GLU A 257 14.03 -11.95 16.52
C GLU A 257 12.52 -12.09 16.24
N GLY A 258 12.17 -12.16 14.95
CA GLY A 258 10.80 -12.29 14.47
C GLY A 258 10.45 -13.70 13.95
N SER A 259 11.45 -14.52 13.59
CA SER A 259 11.21 -15.87 13.09
C SER A 259 10.51 -16.73 14.12
N ASP A 260 9.57 -17.56 13.68
CA ASP A 260 8.77 -18.45 14.55
C ASP A 260 7.95 -17.71 15.62
N LYS A 261 7.69 -16.41 15.45
CA LYS A 261 6.88 -15.60 16.35
C LYS A 261 5.51 -15.31 15.77
N VAL A 262 4.51 -15.33 16.63
CA VAL A 262 3.17 -14.85 16.30
C VAL A 262 3.20 -13.33 16.31
N VAL A 263 3.00 -12.72 15.17
CA VAL A 263 2.93 -11.26 15.04
C VAL A 263 1.84 -10.88 14.03
N ASN A 264 1.11 -9.82 14.31
CA ASN A 264 0.09 -9.29 13.39
C ASN A 264 0.47 -7.89 12.93
N THR A 265 0.74 -7.77 11.65
CA THR A 265 1.02 -6.50 10.96
C THR A 265 -0.04 -6.15 9.91
N VAL A 266 -1.11 -6.95 9.82
CA VAL A 266 -2.19 -6.74 8.85
C VAL A 266 -3.09 -5.61 9.34
N PRO A 267 -3.46 -4.64 8.48
CA PRO A 267 -4.38 -3.57 8.84
C PRO A 267 -5.73 -4.12 9.31
N PRO A 268 -6.29 -3.61 10.42
CA PRO A 268 -7.62 -4.00 10.88
C PRO A 268 -8.71 -3.50 9.91
N SER A 269 -9.83 -4.22 9.90
CA SER A 269 -11.04 -3.84 9.14
C SER A 269 -12.24 -3.58 10.05
N ASP A 270 -11.98 -3.36 11.33
CA ASP A 270 -12.95 -2.98 12.35
C ASP A 270 -12.69 -1.54 12.86
N TRP A 271 -13.36 -1.15 13.95
CA TRP A 271 -13.23 0.18 14.54
C TRP A 271 -11.78 0.60 14.84
N THR A 272 -10.90 -0.37 15.14
CA THR A 272 -9.47 -0.13 15.37
C THR A 272 -8.78 0.59 14.21
N PHE A 273 -9.32 0.46 12.98
CA PHE A 273 -8.82 1.20 11.82
C PHE A 273 -8.86 2.72 12.05
N PHE A 274 -10.00 3.26 12.50
CA PHE A 274 -10.14 4.69 12.73
C PHE A 274 -9.36 5.17 13.96
N GLU A 275 -9.22 4.32 14.98
CA GLU A 275 -8.36 4.62 16.14
C GLU A 275 -6.90 4.74 15.71
N MET A 276 -6.41 3.82 14.86
CA MET A 276 -5.06 3.90 14.31
C MET A 276 -4.89 5.09 13.35
N LEU A 277 -5.88 5.39 12.53
CA LEU A 277 -5.86 6.57 11.66
C LEU A 277 -5.79 7.87 12.49
N ASN A 278 -6.57 7.94 13.59
CA ASN A 278 -6.47 9.06 14.52
C ASN A 278 -5.07 9.15 15.14
N GLN A 279 -4.47 8.04 15.56
CA GLN A 279 -3.10 8.03 16.10
C GLN A 279 -2.11 8.64 15.09
N ILE A 280 -2.14 8.23 13.82
CA ILE A 280 -1.27 8.78 12.77
C ILE A 280 -1.48 10.29 12.65
N VAL A 281 -2.73 10.76 12.61
CA VAL A 281 -3.04 12.20 12.50
C VAL A 281 -2.52 12.98 13.71
N GLN A 282 -2.55 12.40 14.92
CA GLN A 282 -2.01 13.05 16.11
C GLN A 282 -0.47 13.08 16.12
N GLU A 283 0.20 12.06 15.62
CA GLU A 283 1.66 11.95 15.62
C GLU A 283 2.30 12.77 14.48
N GLU A 284 1.69 12.82 13.30
CA GLU A 284 2.30 13.37 12.10
C GLU A 284 1.98 14.86 11.88
N PRO A 285 2.80 15.60 11.12
CA PRO A 285 2.50 17.00 10.77
C PRO A 285 1.16 17.10 10.01
N ALA A 286 0.38 18.13 10.31
CA ALA A 286 -0.90 18.38 9.62
C ALA A 286 -0.73 18.57 8.10
N THR A 287 0.45 19.02 7.66
CA THR A 287 0.84 19.21 6.26
C THR A 287 1.37 17.92 5.60
N SER A 288 1.41 16.80 6.32
CA SER A 288 1.95 15.54 5.81
C SER A 288 1.11 14.90 4.71
N LEU A 289 -0.18 15.24 4.62
CA LEU A 289 -1.07 14.91 3.52
C LEU A 289 -1.60 16.17 2.83
N ASP A 290 -2.03 16.00 1.59
CA ASP A 290 -2.77 17.02 0.86
C ASP A 290 -4.08 17.36 1.58
N PRO A 291 -4.50 18.64 1.65
CA PRO A 291 -5.77 19.05 2.29
C PRO A 291 -7.00 18.30 1.77
N GLU A 292 -7.06 17.99 0.48
CA GLU A 292 -8.17 17.21 -0.10
C GLU A 292 -8.23 15.77 0.42
N LEU A 293 -7.09 15.19 0.80
CA LEU A 293 -7.04 13.88 1.45
C LEU A 293 -7.32 13.95 2.95
N MET A 294 -6.98 15.07 3.59
CA MET A 294 -7.27 15.31 5.01
C MET A 294 -8.74 15.68 5.26
N GLY A 295 -9.41 16.28 4.28
CA GLY A 295 -10.80 16.73 4.39
C GLY A 295 -11.78 15.64 4.86
N PRO A 296 -11.84 14.49 4.19
CA PRO A 296 -12.67 13.36 4.62
C PRO A 296 -12.36 12.86 6.03
N ILE A 297 -11.08 12.82 6.42
CA ILE A 297 -10.64 12.43 7.77
C ILE A 297 -11.15 13.44 8.82
N ALA A 298 -10.96 14.73 8.55
CA ALA A 298 -11.37 15.81 9.45
C ALA A 298 -12.88 15.88 9.62
N ALA A 299 -13.66 15.61 8.55
CA ALA A 299 -15.12 15.55 8.60
C ALA A 299 -15.66 14.47 9.55
N LEU A 300 -14.88 13.42 9.81
CA LEU A 300 -15.20 12.37 10.79
C LEU A 300 -14.84 12.75 12.24
N GLY A 301 -14.31 13.95 12.45
CA GLY A 301 -13.83 14.39 13.77
C GLY A 301 -12.40 13.97 14.10
N ILE A 302 -11.66 13.37 13.17
CA ILE A 302 -10.25 13.03 13.34
C ILE A 302 -9.41 14.24 12.94
N VAL A 303 -9.05 15.06 13.92
CA VAL A 303 -8.35 16.33 13.74
C VAL A 303 -7.18 16.42 14.71
N LYS A 304 -6.00 16.82 14.23
CA LYS A 304 -4.81 16.97 15.08
C LYS A 304 -5.06 17.91 16.26
N GLY A 305 -4.68 17.47 17.45
CA GLY A 305 -4.86 18.22 18.70
C GLY A 305 -6.29 18.20 19.27
N LYS A 306 -7.21 17.45 18.65
CA LYS A 306 -8.59 17.27 19.17
C LYS A 306 -8.85 15.83 19.57
N PRO A 307 -9.65 15.59 20.63
CA PRO A 307 -10.10 14.24 20.96
C PRO A 307 -10.97 13.65 19.83
N PHE A 308 -10.73 12.39 19.49
CA PHE A 308 -11.58 11.64 18.58
C PHE A 308 -12.73 10.97 19.36
N ALA A 309 -13.90 11.57 19.32
CA ALA A 309 -15.08 11.12 20.06
C ALA A 309 -16.36 11.33 19.23
N PRO A 310 -16.56 10.57 18.13
CA PRO A 310 -17.76 10.70 17.32
C PRO A 310 -19.00 10.27 18.11
N ASP A 311 -20.13 10.94 17.85
CA ASP A 311 -21.41 10.56 18.42
C ASP A 311 -21.91 9.18 17.92
N ALA A 312 -23.00 8.68 18.49
CA ALA A 312 -23.54 7.38 18.16
C ALA A 312 -23.96 7.28 16.67
N ARG A 313 -24.51 8.37 16.09
CA ARG A 313 -24.89 8.44 14.68
C ARG A 313 -23.65 8.31 13.78
N MET A 314 -22.66 9.15 13.97
CA MET A 314 -21.41 9.12 13.18
C MET A 314 -20.69 7.79 13.34
N LYS A 315 -20.62 7.23 14.55
CA LYS A 315 -20.03 5.91 14.78
C LYS A 315 -20.74 4.81 13.99
N GLY A 316 -22.08 4.85 13.91
CA GLY A 316 -22.86 3.92 13.09
C GLY A 316 -22.52 4.04 11.59
N ILE A 317 -22.46 5.26 11.07
CA ILE A 317 -22.08 5.55 9.68
C ILE A 317 -20.66 5.05 9.37
N MET A 318 -19.70 5.37 10.22
CA MET A 318 -18.31 4.93 10.06
C MET A 318 -18.18 3.40 10.09
N THR A 319 -18.93 2.72 10.97
CA THR A 319 -18.94 1.25 11.03
C THR A 319 -19.51 0.64 9.73
N ARG A 320 -20.59 1.21 9.19
CA ARG A 320 -21.13 0.81 7.88
C ARG A 320 -20.10 1.04 6.76
N ALA A 321 -19.42 2.16 6.77
CA ALA A 321 -18.38 2.50 5.79
C ALA A 321 -17.18 1.55 5.84
N LEU A 322 -16.75 1.13 7.03
CA LEU A 322 -15.73 0.08 7.20
C LEU A 322 -16.16 -1.24 6.56
N ALA A 323 -17.38 -1.68 6.83
CA ALA A 323 -17.89 -2.95 6.29
C ALA A 323 -17.93 -2.93 4.76
N VAL A 324 -18.51 -1.87 4.17
CA VAL A 324 -18.60 -1.73 2.70
C VAL A 324 -17.21 -1.51 2.09
N GLY A 325 -16.37 -0.68 2.69
CA GLY A 325 -15.01 -0.41 2.21
C GLY A 325 -14.13 -1.66 2.21
N ASN A 326 -14.14 -2.44 3.30
CA ASN A 326 -13.42 -3.71 3.37
C ASN A 326 -13.95 -4.71 2.33
N ALA A 327 -15.26 -4.84 2.16
CA ALA A 327 -15.86 -5.72 1.16
C ALA A 327 -15.45 -5.30 -0.26
N THR A 328 -15.44 -3.98 -0.55
CA THR A 328 -15.00 -3.44 -1.84
C THR A 328 -13.52 -3.74 -2.09
N ALA A 329 -12.64 -3.45 -1.13
CA ALA A 329 -11.21 -3.69 -1.27
C ALA A 329 -10.91 -5.19 -1.47
N ARG A 330 -11.59 -6.07 -0.74
CA ARG A 330 -11.52 -7.52 -0.91
C ARG A 330 -11.97 -7.95 -2.30
N THR A 331 -13.07 -7.40 -2.79
CA THR A 331 -13.58 -7.70 -4.14
C THR A 331 -12.57 -7.29 -5.20
N LEU A 332 -12.02 -6.09 -5.11
CA LEU A 332 -11.01 -5.60 -6.06
C LEU A 332 -9.75 -6.48 -6.06
N PHE A 333 -9.35 -7.00 -4.90
CA PHE A 333 -8.18 -7.87 -4.78
C PHE A 333 -8.45 -9.28 -5.29
N MET A 334 -9.59 -9.89 -4.89
CA MET A 334 -9.90 -11.28 -5.21
C MET A 334 -10.47 -11.47 -6.62
N SER A 335 -11.08 -10.43 -7.19
CA SER A 335 -11.73 -10.46 -8.51
C SER A 335 -11.38 -9.21 -9.31
N PRO A 336 -10.11 -9.05 -9.71
CA PRO A 336 -9.67 -7.87 -10.47
C PRO A 336 -10.45 -7.75 -11.78
N ARG A 337 -10.87 -6.53 -12.11
CA ARG A 337 -11.77 -6.25 -13.26
C ARG A 337 -11.08 -5.58 -14.45
N ASP A 338 -9.84 -5.07 -14.28
CA ASP A 338 -9.13 -4.41 -15.36
C ASP A 338 -8.44 -5.43 -16.27
N PRO A 339 -8.82 -5.53 -17.56
CA PRO A 339 -8.25 -6.52 -18.48
C PRO A 339 -6.75 -6.32 -18.74
N SER A 340 -6.23 -5.10 -18.58
CA SER A 340 -4.81 -4.79 -18.82
C SER A 340 -3.88 -5.44 -17.78
N TRP A 341 -4.39 -5.77 -16.60
CA TRP A 341 -3.60 -6.39 -15.55
C TRP A 341 -3.29 -7.86 -15.79
N PHE A 342 -4.08 -8.55 -16.62
CA PHE A 342 -3.86 -9.95 -16.89
C PHE A 342 -2.64 -10.18 -17.77
N TYR A 343 -1.84 -11.16 -17.39
CA TYR A 343 -0.53 -11.39 -17.99
C TYR A 343 -0.62 -11.78 -19.47
N TYR A 344 -1.67 -12.51 -19.85
CA TYR A 344 -2.05 -12.76 -21.25
C TYR A 344 -3.58 -12.90 -21.37
N PRO A 345 -4.13 -12.82 -22.61
CA PRO A 345 -5.58 -12.89 -22.79
C PRO A 345 -6.20 -14.16 -22.17
N LYS A 346 -7.30 -13.98 -21.42
CA LYS A 346 -8.04 -15.02 -20.69
C LYS A 346 -7.28 -15.68 -19.52
N SER A 347 -6.05 -15.26 -19.21
CA SER A 347 -5.32 -15.76 -18.05
C SER A 347 -6.02 -15.44 -16.73
N SER A 348 -5.78 -16.26 -15.71
CA SER A 348 -6.06 -15.92 -14.29
C SER A 348 -4.86 -15.28 -13.60
N TRP A 349 -3.68 -15.33 -14.21
CA TRP A 349 -2.49 -14.65 -13.73
C TRP A 349 -2.55 -13.15 -14.04
N PHE A 350 -2.31 -12.32 -13.03
CA PHE A 350 -2.33 -10.86 -13.19
C PHE A 350 -1.21 -10.17 -12.42
N ASN A 351 -0.87 -8.97 -12.88
CA ASN A 351 -0.01 -8.03 -12.18
C ASN A 351 -0.41 -6.60 -12.55
N PHE A 352 -1.06 -5.89 -11.66
CA PHE A 352 -1.53 -4.53 -11.89
C PHE A 352 -0.39 -3.49 -11.92
N LEU A 353 0.79 -3.76 -11.33
CA LEU A 353 1.93 -2.85 -11.34
C LEU A 353 2.58 -2.71 -12.73
N PHE A 354 2.36 -3.66 -13.63
CA PHE A 354 2.88 -3.53 -15.00
C PHE A 354 2.32 -2.33 -15.77
N GLU A 355 1.09 -1.94 -15.47
CA GLU A 355 0.38 -0.90 -16.21
C GLU A 355 0.18 0.39 -15.39
N THR A 356 0.49 0.37 -14.09
CA THR A 356 0.21 1.51 -13.20
C THR A 356 1.41 2.04 -12.42
N GLY A 357 2.54 1.36 -12.45
CA GLY A 357 3.74 1.78 -11.71
C GLY A 357 3.55 1.87 -10.18
N TYR A 358 4.58 2.36 -9.49
CA TYR A 358 4.60 2.42 -8.01
C TYR A 358 3.73 3.52 -7.40
N GLU A 359 3.37 4.54 -8.18
CA GLU A 359 2.42 5.60 -7.78
C GLU A 359 1.00 5.33 -8.29
N PHE A 360 0.78 4.17 -8.92
CA PHE A 360 -0.49 3.78 -9.54
C PHE A 360 -0.94 4.75 -10.64
N GLU A 361 0.01 5.29 -11.37
CA GLU A 361 -0.18 6.28 -12.44
C GLU A 361 -0.09 5.63 -13.82
N THR A 362 -1.01 6.00 -14.69
CA THR A 362 -1.08 5.53 -16.08
C THR A 362 -1.01 6.74 -17.03
N PRO A 363 -0.13 6.74 -18.03
CA PRO A 363 0.92 5.76 -18.33
C PRO A 363 2.04 5.75 -17.27
N ILE A 364 2.76 4.63 -17.19
CA ILE A 364 3.88 4.49 -16.25
C ILE A 364 4.96 5.53 -16.58
N PRO A 365 5.50 6.27 -15.60
CA PRO A 365 6.60 7.19 -15.82
C PRO A 365 7.80 6.47 -16.45
N MET A 366 8.33 7.05 -17.53
CA MET A 366 9.51 6.50 -18.20
C MET A 366 10.79 6.99 -17.53
N ILE A 367 11.72 6.05 -17.28
CA ILE A 367 13.06 6.37 -16.83
C ILE A 367 13.97 6.48 -18.05
N THR A 368 14.65 7.59 -18.14
CA THR A 368 15.62 7.89 -19.19
C THR A 368 16.99 8.13 -18.57
N LYS A 369 18.02 8.30 -19.39
CA LYS A 369 19.37 8.66 -18.91
C LYS A 369 19.39 10.01 -18.18
N GLU A 370 18.44 10.89 -18.53
CA GLU A 370 18.26 12.22 -17.94
C GLU A 370 17.43 12.22 -16.67
N GLY A 371 16.89 11.06 -16.26
CA GLY A 371 16.04 10.89 -15.08
C GLY A 371 14.61 10.43 -15.42
N VAL A 372 13.71 10.54 -14.45
CA VAL A 372 12.30 10.19 -14.63
C VAL A 372 11.59 11.30 -15.38
N LYS A 373 10.93 10.96 -16.48
CA LYS A 373 10.07 11.93 -17.21
C LYS A 373 8.88 12.34 -16.33
N PRO A 374 8.49 13.61 -16.34
CA PRO A 374 7.30 14.06 -15.63
C PRO A 374 6.05 13.28 -16.06
N PHE A 375 5.14 13.08 -15.11
CA PHE A 375 3.84 12.50 -15.37
C PHE A 375 3.09 13.33 -16.42
N PRO A 376 2.60 12.74 -17.53
CA PRO A 376 1.99 13.52 -18.60
C PRO A 376 0.66 14.12 -18.17
N ALA A 377 0.29 15.25 -18.76
CA ALA A 377 -0.99 15.93 -18.49
C ALA A 377 -2.23 15.07 -18.79
N THR A 378 -2.09 14.07 -19.68
CA THR A 378 -3.14 13.10 -20.00
C THR A 378 -3.19 11.91 -19.06
N GLY A 379 -2.24 11.84 -18.12
CA GLY A 379 -2.15 10.74 -17.18
C GLY A 379 -3.20 10.81 -16.07
N TYR A 380 -3.42 9.69 -15.42
CA TYR A 380 -4.34 9.57 -14.28
C TYR A 380 -3.88 8.47 -13.32
N ARG A 381 -4.37 8.53 -12.09
CA ARG A 381 -4.11 7.52 -11.07
C ARG A 381 -5.19 6.45 -11.08
N THR A 382 -4.79 5.19 -11.19
CA THR A 382 -5.70 4.02 -11.17
C THR A 382 -6.04 3.67 -9.71
N MET A 383 -7.22 4.09 -9.26
CA MET A 383 -7.65 3.92 -7.87
C MET A 383 -7.87 2.45 -7.49
N ASP A 384 -8.35 1.62 -8.41
CA ASP A 384 -8.50 0.18 -8.18
C ASP A 384 -7.15 -0.49 -7.92
N ALA A 385 -6.10 -0.13 -8.67
CA ALA A 385 -4.75 -0.66 -8.47
C ALA A 385 -4.17 -0.23 -7.11
N ARG A 386 -4.36 1.03 -6.73
CA ARG A 386 -3.94 1.54 -5.42
C ARG A 386 -4.63 0.80 -4.28
N THR A 387 -5.94 0.62 -4.37
CA THR A 387 -6.73 -0.11 -3.36
C THR A 387 -6.31 -1.57 -3.30
N ASN A 388 -6.18 -2.23 -4.46
CA ASN A 388 -5.74 -3.61 -4.57
C ASN A 388 -4.37 -3.80 -3.87
N PHE A 389 -3.42 -2.91 -4.16
CA PHE A 389 -2.09 -2.96 -3.55
C PHE A 389 -2.15 -2.84 -2.03
N PHE A 390 -2.67 -1.73 -1.50
CA PHE A 390 -2.62 -1.49 -0.04
C PHE A 390 -3.54 -2.41 0.76
N TYR A 391 -4.51 -3.07 0.11
CA TYR A 391 -5.30 -4.11 0.74
C TYR A 391 -4.53 -5.43 0.89
N GLY A 392 -3.73 -5.80 -0.10
CA GLY A 392 -3.11 -7.14 -0.17
C GLY A 392 -1.60 -7.19 -0.02
N ILE A 393 -0.88 -6.06 -0.19
CA ILE A 393 0.57 -6.07 -0.33
C ILE A 393 1.21 -5.03 0.59
N THR A 394 2.45 -5.26 0.97
CA THR A 394 3.29 -4.37 1.76
C THR A 394 4.59 -4.04 1.02
N GLY A 395 4.99 -2.77 1.09
CA GLY A 395 6.26 -2.29 0.56
C GLY A 395 6.23 -2.00 -0.92
N ILE A 396 6.12 -0.73 -1.30
CA ILE A 396 6.18 -0.29 -2.68
C ILE A 396 7.38 0.61 -2.93
N THR A 397 8.11 0.32 -4.00
CA THR A 397 9.23 1.14 -4.46
C THR A 397 9.15 1.31 -5.98
N PRO A 398 9.80 2.33 -6.55
CA PRO A 398 9.96 2.43 -8.00
C PRO A 398 10.51 1.12 -8.62
N ALA A 399 11.49 0.48 -7.96
CA ALA A 399 12.12 -0.76 -8.43
C ALA A 399 11.13 -1.93 -8.60
N MET A 400 10.06 -1.99 -7.79
CA MET A 400 9.05 -3.05 -7.91
C MET A 400 8.19 -2.94 -9.18
N ALA A 401 7.96 -1.72 -9.65
CA ALA A 401 7.13 -1.46 -10.83
C ALA A 401 7.97 -1.33 -12.12
N MET A 402 9.27 -1.14 -12.00
CA MET A 402 10.17 -0.99 -13.15
C MET A 402 10.40 -2.33 -13.85
N ARG A 403 10.43 -2.27 -15.18
CA ARG A 403 10.77 -3.41 -16.03
C ARG A 403 12.28 -3.48 -16.23
N LEU A 404 12.99 -4.00 -15.20
CA LEU A 404 14.45 -4.10 -15.18
C LEU A 404 14.89 -5.57 -15.26
N PRO A 405 15.27 -6.08 -16.45
CA PRO A 405 15.80 -7.43 -16.58
C PRO A 405 17.04 -7.65 -15.69
N GLY A 406 17.04 -8.76 -14.95
CA GLY A 406 18.13 -9.15 -14.07
C GLY A 406 18.17 -8.45 -12.71
N VAL A 407 17.24 -7.56 -12.39
CA VAL A 407 17.24 -6.79 -11.13
C VAL A 407 15.92 -6.92 -10.40
N GLY A 408 15.98 -7.04 -9.06
CA GLY A 408 14.82 -7.03 -8.19
C GLY A 408 13.97 -8.29 -8.26
N SER A 409 12.65 -8.13 -8.14
CA SER A 409 11.69 -9.25 -8.19
C SER A 409 10.44 -8.83 -8.92
N GLN A 410 9.86 -9.77 -9.64
CA GLN A 410 8.56 -9.59 -10.31
C GLN A 410 7.58 -10.68 -9.92
N TYR A 411 6.29 -10.38 -10.05
CA TYR A 411 5.23 -11.17 -9.46
C TYR A 411 4.10 -11.42 -10.43
N LEU A 412 3.51 -12.62 -10.37
CA LEU A 412 2.19 -12.90 -10.93
C LEU A 412 1.31 -13.44 -9.81
N LEU A 413 0.13 -12.85 -9.68
CA LEU A 413 -0.87 -13.26 -8.71
C LEU A 413 -1.94 -14.10 -9.42
N ALA A 414 -2.49 -15.11 -8.74
CA ALA A 414 -3.69 -15.81 -9.16
C ALA A 414 -4.59 -16.03 -7.95
N THR A 415 -5.82 -15.55 -8.04
CA THR A 415 -6.89 -15.68 -7.04
C THR A 415 -7.98 -16.67 -7.47
N MET A 416 -7.91 -17.11 -8.72
CA MET A 416 -8.85 -18.03 -9.37
C MET A 416 -8.10 -19.00 -10.26
N ASP A 417 -8.69 -20.16 -10.50
CA ASP A 417 -8.20 -21.16 -11.45
C ASP A 417 -8.48 -20.79 -12.93
N GLY A 418 -8.11 -21.66 -13.85
CA GLY A 418 -8.34 -21.48 -15.29
C GLY A 418 -9.81 -21.34 -15.69
N GLU A 419 -10.72 -21.91 -14.89
CA GLU A 419 -12.17 -21.82 -15.07
C GLU A 419 -12.80 -20.64 -14.32
N LYS A 420 -11.97 -19.72 -13.78
CA LYS A 420 -12.40 -18.54 -13.02
C LYS A 420 -13.14 -18.86 -11.72
N GLN A 421 -12.81 -19.99 -11.10
CA GLN A 421 -13.31 -20.35 -9.78
C GLN A 421 -12.26 -20.04 -8.72
N HIS A 422 -12.66 -19.47 -7.58
CA HIS A 422 -11.76 -19.27 -6.46
C HIS A 422 -11.28 -20.60 -5.89
N PHE A 423 -10.03 -20.62 -5.42
CA PHE A 423 -9.40 -21.85 -4.93
C PHE A 423 -10.03 -22.33 -3.62
N ASP A 424 -10.30 -23.63 -3.55
CA ASP A 424 -10.80 -24.36 -2.39
C ASP A 424 -9.66 -25.22 -1.82
N GLY A 425 -9.28 -24.98 -0.56
CA GLY A 425 -8.17 -25.69 0.07
C GLY A 425 -8.43 -27.17 0.37
N GLY A 426 -9.66 -27.65 0.19
CA GLY A 426 -10.00 -29.07 0.26
C GLY A 426 -9.80 -29.84 -1.04
N LYS A 427 -9.46 -29.15 -2.13
CA LYS A 427 -9.28 -29.74 -3.46
C LYS A 427 -7.82 -29.73 -3.88
N THR A 428 -7.50 -30.56 -4.88
CA THR A 428 -6.16 -30.61 -5.47
C THR A 428 -6.10 -29.79 -6.75
N TYR A 429 -5.11 -28.90 -6.83
CA TYR A 429 -4.81 -28.11 -8.03
C TYR A 429 -3.37 -28.34 -8.46
N LYS A 430 -3.04 -28.01 -9.70
CA LYS A 430 -1.68 -28.02 -10.22
C LYS A 430 -1.43 -26.83 -11.13
N VAL A 431 -0.19 -26.43 -11.22
CA VAL A 431 0.35 -25.48 -12.20
C VAL A 431 1.62 -26.04 -12.79
N THR A 432 1.82 -25.86 -14.10
CA THR A 432 3.06 -26.22 -14.78
C THR A 432 3.79 -24.97 -15.25
N LEU A 433 5.02 -24.82 -14.79
CA LEU A 433 5.95 -23.80 -15.23
C LEU A 433 6.77 -24.41 -16.38
N PRO A 434 6.64 -23.91 -17.62
CA PRO A 434 7.40 -24.41 -18.76
C PRO A 434 8.93 -24.28 -18.52
N LYS A 435 9.71 -25.08 -19.20
CA LYS A 435 11.18 -24.95 -19.16
C LYS A 435 11.66 -23.54 -19.48
N GLY A 436 12.83 -23.17 -18.94
CA GLY A 436 13.39 -21.85 -19.16
C GLY A 436 12.66 -20.76 -18.38
N ILE A 437 12.30 -21.04 -17.12
CA ILE A 437 11.72 -20.04 -16.20
C ILE A 437 12.63 -18.80 -16.22
N PRO A 438 12.09 -17.60 -16.55
CA PRO A 438 12.90 -16.42 -16.85
C PRO A 438 13.35 -15.70 -15.57
N GLU A 439 14.25 -16.31 -14.84
CA GLU A 439 14.90 -15.74 -13.66
C GLU A 439 16.40 -15.97 -13.71
N ALA A 440 17.20 -15.08 -13.16
CA ALA A 440 18.65 -15.21 -13.08
C ALA A 440 19.09 -15.67 -11.68
N ASN A 441 18.20 -15.71 -10.71
CA ASN A 441 18.52 -16.07 -9.34
C ASN A 441 17.72 -17.29 -8.87
N PHE A 442 16.43 -17.13 -8.62
CA PHE A 442 15.52 -18.22 -8.26
C PHE A 442 14.06 -17.79 -8.46
N TRP A 443 13.17 -18.77 -8.40
CA TRP A 443 11.72 -18.56 -8.43
C TRP A 443 11.04 -19.24 -7.23
N SER A 444 9.84 -18.75 -6.87
CA SER A 444 8.99 -19.41 -5.89
C SER A 444 7.51 -19.21 -6.17
N LEU A 445 6.71 -20.17 -5.73
CA LEU A 445 5.25 -20.08 -5.54
C LEU A 445 5.00 -20.08 -4.03
N THR A 446 4.17 -19.16 -3.55
CA THR A 446 3.76 -19.11 -2.14
C THR A 446 2.25 -19.00 -2.07
N ALA A 447 1.61 -19.83 -1.23
CA ALA A 447 0.17 -19.81 -0.99
C ALA A 447 -0.17 -18.88 0.19
N TYR A 448 -1.28 -18.16 0.07
CA TYR A 448 -1.77 -17.17 1.04
C TYR A 448 -3.22 -17.43 1.42
N ASP A 449 -3.56 -17.12 2.66
CA ASP A 449 -4.93 -17.17 3.19
C ASP A 449 -5.77 -16.00 2.65
N ASN A 450 -6.96 -16.27 2.13
CA ASN A 450 -7.86 -15.24 1.59
C ASN A 450 -8.32 -14.23 2.64
N MET A 451 -8.42 -14.60 3.92
CA MET A 451 -8.91 -13.71 4.97
C MET A 451 -7.83 -12.75 5.44
N THR A 452 -6.62 -13.25 5.68
CA THR A 452 -5.51 -12.47 6.24
C THR A 452 -4.58 -11.88 5.18
N ARG A 453 -4.54 -12.43 3.97
CA ARG A 453 -3.57 -12.13 2.90
C ARG A 453 -2.12 -12.35 3.36
N SER A 454 -1.91 -13.11 4.42
CA SER A 454 -0.62 -13.62 4.89
C SER A 454 -0.41 -15.06 4.45
N MET A 455 0.79 -15.60 4.62
CA MET A 455 1.09 -16.99 4.26
C MET A 455 0.06 -17.95 4.87
N LEU A 456 -0.40 -18.92 4.07
CA LEU A 456 -1.42 -19.89 4.47
C LEU A 456 -0.90 -20.76 5.61
N GLU A 457 -1.58 -20.74 6.74
CA GLU A 457 -1.22 -21.57 7.89
C GLU A 457 -1.65 -23.02 7.65
N THR A 458 -0.67 -23.91 7.64
CA THR A 458 -0.83 -25.35 7.46
C THR A 458 0.23 -26.07 8.31
N PRO A 459 0.19 -27.42 8.46
CA PRO A 459 1.30 -28.18 9.03
C PRO A 459 2.66 -27.94 8.36
N GLN A 460 2.69 -27.48 7.11
CA GLN A 460 3.89 -26.96 6.49
C GLN A 460 4.15 -25.55 7.01
N ARG A 461 5.20 -25.35 7.82
CA ARG A 461 5.60 -24.03 8.35
C ARG A 461 5.73 -22.97 7.24
N PHE A 462 6.22 -23.37 6.06
CA PHE A 462 6.43 -22.52 4.90
C PHE A 462 5.60 -23.04 3.72
N PRO A 463 4.46 -22.39 3.39
CA PRO A 463 3.57 -22.82 2.30
C PRO A 463 4.13 -22.37 0.95
N ARG A 464 5.29 -22.91 0.57
CA ARG A 464 6.03 -22.52 -0.64
C ARG A 464 6.60 -23.72 -1.39
N ALA A 465 6.81 -23.55 -2.70
CA ALA A 465 7.62 -24.39 -3.58
C ALA A 465 8.49 -23.47 -4.45
N GLY A 466 9.69 -23.90 -4.81
CA GLY A 466 10.57 -23.05 -5.64
C GLY A 466 11.92 -23.72 -5.91
N SER A 467 12.80 -23.01 -6.63
CA SER A 467 14.11 -23.53 -7.02
C SER A 467 15.17 -23.54 -5.90
N GLN A 468 14.94 -22.77 -4.81
CA GLN A 468 15.83 -22.83 -3.63
C GLN A 468 15.60 -24.10 -2.81
N SER A 469 16.67 -24.65 -2.22
CA SER A 469 16.63 -25.84 -1.36
C SER A 469 16.26 -25.57 0.10
N TYR A 470 16.09 -24.30 0.48
CA TYR A 470 15.64 -23.85 1.79
C TYR A 470 14.49 -22.83 1.61
N PRO A 471 13.43 -22.84 2.43
CA PRO A 471 13.17 -23.64 3.64
C PRO A 471 12.51 -25.00 3.37
N SER A 472 12.30 -25.36 2.14
CA SER A 472 11.78 -26.65 1.68
C SER A 472 12.69 -27.21 0.60
N PRO A 473 12.69 -28.53 0.33
CA PRO A 473 13.43 -29.08 -0.81
C PRO A 473 13.09 -28.32 -2.08
N ALA A 474 14.09 -28.15 -2.96
CA ALA A 474 13.88 -27.55 -4.27
C ALA A 474 12.85 -28.33 -5.08
N ALA A 475 12.06 -27.62 -5.87
CA ALA A 475 11.14 -28.27 -6.80
C ALA A 475 11.91 -28.97 -7.93
N GLU A 476 11.51 -30.19 -8.24
CA GLU A 476 12.12 -31.03 -9.27
C GLU A 476 11.45 -30.78 -10.62
N ALA A 477 12.26 -30.63 -11.66
CA ALA A 477 11.78 -30.55 -13.04
C ALA A 477 11.51 -31.94 -13.60
N GLY A 478 10.50 -32.06 -14.46
CA GLY A 478 10.22 -33.26 -15.25
C GLY A 478 11.27 -33.48 -16.35
N ALA A 479 11.16 -34.60 -17.04
CA ALA A 479 12.08 -34.98 -18.12
C ALA A 479 12.08 -34.00 -19.31
N ASP A 480 11.01 -33.25 -19.52
CA ASP A 480 10.86 -32.20 -20.53
C ASP A 480 11.43 -30.85 -20.07
N GLY A 481 11.92 -30.76 -18.82
CA GLY A 481 12.43 -29.56 -18.20
C GLY A 481 11.35 -28.60 -17.64
N SER A 482 10.07 -28.96 -17.73
CA SER A 482 9.01 -28.22 -17.05
C SER A 482 8.93 -28.58 -15.56
N THR A 483 8.39 -27.68 -14.74
CA THR A 483 8.20 -27.93 -13.30
C THR A 483 6.73 -27.84 -12.96
N THR A 484 6.14 -28.93 -12.51
CA THR A 484 4.74 -28.97 -12.05
C THR A 484 4.69 -28.87 -10.53
N VAL A 485 3.92 -27.92 -9.99
CA VAL A 485 3.66 -27.74 -8.56
C VAL A 485 2.20 -28.04 -8.28
N TYR A 486 1.96 -28.79 -7.22
CA TYR A 486 0.63 -29.19 -6.74
C TYR A 486 0.28 -28.39 -5.47
N PHE A 487 -1.01 -28.04 -5.38
CA PHE A 487 -1.64 -27.46 -4.19
C PHE A 487 -2.71 -28.46 -3.73
N ALA A 488 -2.54 -29.06 -2.56
CA ALA A 488 -3.42 -30.10 -2.08
C ALA A 488 -3.39 -30.22 -0.55
N PRO A 489 -4.47 -30.65 0.12
CA PRO A 489 -4.45 -30.85 1.58
C PRO A 489 -3.48 -31.95 2.00
N GLU A 490 -3.24 -32.94 1.13
CA GLU A 490 -2.28 -34.02 1.33
C GLU A 490 -1.34 -34.11 0.14
N GLN A 491 -0.09 -34.58 0.38
CA GLN A 491 0.88 -34.75 -0.71
C GLN A 491 0.38 -35.79 -1.70
N PRO A 492 0.17 -35.44 -2.98
CA PRO A 492 -0.30 -36.38 -3.97
C PRO A 492 0.73 -37.51 -4.19
N LYS A 493 0.24 -38.70 -4.41
CA LYS A 493 1.09 -39.89 -4.63
C LYS A 493 2.06 -39.69 -5.81
N GLY A 494 3.33 -39.93 -5.60
CA GLY A 494 4.39 -39.79 -6.61
C GLY A 494 4.86 -38.34 -6.85
N VAL A 495 4.33 -37.35 -6.15
CA VAL A 495 4.79 -35.98 -6.21
C VAL A 495 5.91 -35.76 -5.20
N ALA A 496 7.05 -35.19 -5.65
CA ALA A 496 8.15 -34.84 -4.77
C ALA A 496 7.74 -33.79 -3.73
N ARG A 497 8.36 -33.82 -2.55
CA ARG A 497 8.04 -32.87 -1.47
C ARG A 497 8.21 -31.40 -1.89
N GLY A 498 9.23 -31.09 -2.70
CA GLY A 498 9.49 -29.75 -3.22
C GLY A 498 8.46 -29.25 -4.25
N ASN A 499 7.67 -30.15 -4.82
CA ASN A 499 6.64 -29.84 -5.81
C ASN A 499 5.21 -29.78 -5.22
N TRP A 500 5.09 -29.73 -3.90
CA TRP A 500 3.80 -29.70 -3.22
C TRP A 500 3.73 -28.60 -2.16
N ILE A 501 2.70 -27.79 -2.27
CA ILE A 501 2.30 -26.80 -1.27
C ILE A 501 1.01 -27.30 -0.62
N GLN A 502 1.03 -27.42 0.72
CA GLN A 502 -0.12 -27.88 1.46
C GLN A 502 -1.21 -26.80 1.49
N THR A 503 -2.45 -27.20 1.27
CA THR A 503 -3.65 -26.39 1.47
C THR A 503 -4.48 -26.95 2.64
N MET A 504 -5.55 -26.24 3.05
CA MET A 504 -6.37 -26.64 4.19
C MET A 504 -7.85 -26.70 3.80
N PRO A 505 -8.55 -27.84 4.04
CA PRO A 505 -9.99 -27.91 3.87
C PRO A 505 -10.72 -26.80 4.67
N GLY A 506 -11.73 -26.19 4.06
CA GLY A 506 -12.49 -25.10 4.65
C GLY A 506 -11.81 -23.72 4.58
N LYS A 507 -10.61 -23.62 3.98
CA LYS A 507 -9.90 -22.37 3.70
C LYS A 507 -9.89 -22.08 2.21
N GLY A 508 -10.17 -20.82 1.85
CA GLY A 508 -9.84 -20.29 0.54
C GLY A 508 -8.40 -19.74 0.54
N TRP A 509 -7.75 -19.80 -0.59
CA TRP A 509 -6.38 -19.36 -0.76
C TRP A 509 -6.16 -18.66 -2.10
N PHE A 510 -5.03 -17.99 -2.23
CA PHE A 510 -4.50 -17.47 -3.49
C PHE A 510 -2.99 -17.69 -3.53
N VAL A 511 -2.39 -17.48 -4.68
CA VAL A 511 -0.96 -17.75 -4.88
C VAL A 511 -0.25 -16.59 -5.56
N ILE A 512 1.03 -16.42 -5.24
CA ILE A 512 1.94 -15.53 -5.95
C ILE A 512 3.12 -16.34 -6.48
N LEU A 513 3.31 -16.27 -7.80
CA LEU A 513 4.57 -16.66 -8.45
C LEU A 513 5.53 -15.47 -8.39
N ARG A 514 6.72 -15.71 -7.87
CA ARG A 514 7.81 -14.74 -7.78
C ARG A 514 8.98 -15.17 -8.65
N LEU A 515 9.49 -14.23 -9.44
CA LEU A 515 10.73 -14.37 -10.17
C LEU A 515 11.72 -13.36 -9.58
N TYR A 516 12.84 -13.86 -9.08
CA TYR A 516 13.90 -13.05 -8.51
C TYR A 516 15.00 -12.84 -9.56
N SER A 517 15.34 -11.58 -9.82
CA SER A 517 16.14 -11.15 -10.97
C SER A 517 15.50 -11.60 -12.29
N PRO A 518 14.26 -11.15 -12.58
CA PRO A 518 13.49 -11.60 -13.75
C PRO A 518 14.20 -11.24 -15.07
N LEU A 519 14.08 -12.11 -16.07
CA LEU A 519 14.71 -11.94 -17.38
C LEU A 519 13.70 -11.46 -18.43
N GLU A 520 14.22 -11.02 -19.58
CA GLU A 520 13.46 -10.44 -20.69
C GLU A 520 12.21 -11.23 -21.11
N PRO A 521 12.22 -12.60 -21.20
CA PRO A 521 11.03 -13.34 -21.61
C PRO A 521 9.82 -13.19 -20.68
N PHE A 522 10.02 -12.78 -19.41
CA PHE A 522 8.94 -12.42 -18.51
C PHE A 522 8.30 -11.08 -18.92
N PHE A 523 9.09 -10.06 -19.15
CA PHE A 523 8.60 -8.71 -19.49
C PHE A 523 7.94 -8.63 -20.87
N THR A 524 8.42 -9.43 -21.82
CA THR A 524 7.83 -9.57 -23.16
C THR A 524 6.65 -10.53 -23.21
N LYS A 525 6.33 -11.19 -22.07
CA LYS A 525 5.25 -12.19 -21.95
C LYS A 525 5.41 -13.40 -22.92
N GLN A 526 6.66 -13.67 -23.36
CA GLN A 526 6.99 -14.83 -24.19
C GLN A 526 6.97 -16.13 -23.38
N TRP A 527 7.47 -16.09 -22.14
CA TRP A 527 7.32 -17.19 -21.21
C TRP A 527 5.99 -17.02 -20.43
N ARG A 528 5.24 -18.10 -20.30
CA ARG A 528 3.93 -18.09 -19.65
C ARG A 528 3.76 -19.32 -18.77
N PRO A 529 3.45 -19.18 -17.48
CA PRO A 529 3.01 -20.33 -16.69
C PRO A 529 1.70 -20.89 -17.27
N SER A 530 1.41 -22.18 -17.03
CA SER A 530 0.07 -22.68 -17.31
C SER A 530 -0.96 -21.97 -16.42
N GLU A 531 -2.24 -22.06 -16.77
CA GLU A 531 -3.29 -21.77 -15.79
C GLU A 531 -3.19 -22.78 -14.63
N ILE A 532 -3.72 -22.38 -13.46
CA ILE A 532 -3.87 -23.32 -12.34
C ILE A 532 -5.14 -24.12 -12.57
N GLU A 533 -5.02 -25.43 -12.61
CA GLU A 533 -6.09 -26.34 -12.98
C GLU A 533 -6.51 -27.20 -11.80
N LEU A 534 -7.81 -27.43 -11.66
CA LEU A 534 -8.36 -28.44 -10.75
C LEU A 534 -7.98 -29.82 -11.25
N VAL A 535 -7.35 -30.63 -10.41
CA VAL A 535 -7.07 -32.05 -10.70
C VAL A 535 -8.35 -32.84 -10.44
N LYS A 536 -8.83 -33.49 -11.51
CA LYS A 536 -10.07 -34.33 -11.49
C LYS A 536 -9.78 -35.72 -10.96
#